data_503e34e30784e40843b3dcd4754ec6c2
#
_entry.id   503e34e30784e40843b3dcd4754ec6c2
#
_cell.length_a   1.000
_cell.length_b   1.000
_cell.length_c   1.000
_cell.angle_alpha   90.00
_cell.angle_beta   90.00
_cell.angle_gamma   90.00
#
_symmetry.space_group_name_H-M   'P 1'
#
loop_
_entity.id
_entity.type
_entity.pdbx_description
1 polymer ?
#
loop_
_entity_poly.entity_id
_entity_poly.type
_entity_poly.pdbx_seq_one_letter_code
_entity_poly.pdbx_strand_id
1 'polypeptide(L)'
;PPQAVCLGETLNVLVEKKVAWHDALPVLAMPTIASTGSEMDKSCVIANVEKGVKSGINGDILRPRASFLDPTNTFSVSPKQTACGGFDIMAHLFDMNYFVNSDKYPLQFNVVETLLRTVRQQLPIAVEEPENYSARATMLWAASWALNSFCTSGYKTQAQLHALEQFSSTYDMTHGLALAIITPKWMTYLLNKDETVAGDFARFGLNVMGIQDQGDDMANAKAGIEALQNFIKDELHLPTTLSEMNITDEKFDKLKVKACYGQDSLPRAYRPLSQEDCLNIYKMCL
;
A
#
# COMPACT_ATOMS: atom_id res chain seq x y z
N PRO A 1 9.95 6.67 12.02
CA PRO A 1 9.25 5.87 13.01
C PRO A 1 9.99 5.86 14.33
N PRO A 2 9.26 5.80 15.47
CA PRO A 2 9.83 5.82 16.81
C PRO A 2 10.86 4.72 17.09
N GLN A 3 10.95 3.76 16.23
CA GLN A 3 11.70 2.53 16.40
C GLN A 3 13.14 2.59 15.85
N ALA A 4 13.53 3.70 15.25
CA ALA A 4 14.88 3.85 14.66
C ALA A 4 16.03 3.91 15.70
N VAL A 5 15.71 3.99 16.98
CA VAL A 5 16.70 4.28 18.04
C VAL A 5 17.34 3.04 18.67
N CYS A 6 16.85 1.82 18.35
CA CYS A 6 17.35 0.58 18.97
C CYS A 6 17.74 -0.48 17.94
N LEU A 7 18.73 -0.21 17.10
CA LEU A 7 18.83 -0.95 15.83
C LEU A 7 19.61 -2.28 15.83
N GLY A 8 20.55 -2.51 16.72
CA GLY A 8 21.37 -3.72 16.62
C GLY A 8 20.81 -4.95 17.33
N GLU A 9 20.64 -4.86 18.63
CA GLU A 9 20.21 -5.99 19.46
C GLU A 9 18.69 -6.21 19.44
N THR A 10 17.91 -5.13 19.27
CA THR A 10 16.45 -5.18 19.34
C THR A 10 15.84 -6.00 18.21
N LEU A 11 16.38 -5.89 16.98
CA LEU A 11 15.93 -6.70 15.86
C LEU A 11 16.11 -8.19 16.11
N ASN A 12 17.28 -8.59 16.61
CA ASN A 12 17.57 -9.98 16.93
C ASN A 12 16.68 -10.51 18.06
N VAL A 13 16.43 -9.70 19.07
CA VAL A 13 15.65 -10.09 20.24
C VAL A 13 14.16 -10.16 19.92
N LEU A 14 13.61 -9.15 19.27
CA LEU A 14 12.17 -9.06 19.06
C LEU A 14 11.68 -9.90 17.87
N VAL A 15 12.47 -9.96 16.80
CA VAL A 15 12.07 -10.63 15.56
C VAL A 15 12.55 -12.06 15.52
N GLU A 16 13.85 -12.30 15.75
CA GLU A 16 14.45 -13.63 15.64
C GLU A 16 14.14 -14.49 16.87
N LYS A 17 14.24 -13.94 18.07
CA LYS A 17 13.98 -14.68 19.33
C LYS A 17 12.51 -14.64 19.77
N LYS A 18 11.66 -13.88 19.09
CA LYS A 18 10.23 -13.71 19.43
C LYS A 18 9.98 -13.39 20.91
N VAL A 19 10.87 -12.59 21.50
CA VAL A 19 10.72 -12.20 22.91
C VAL A 19 9.50 -11.26 23.04
N ALA A 20 8.63 -11.55 23.97
CA ALA A 20 7.52 -10.70 24.31
C ALA A 20 8.04 -9.37 24.88
N TRP A 21 7.48 -8.28 24.43
CA TRP A 21 7.75 -6.92 24.90
C TRP A 21 6.54 -6.41 25.69
N HIS A 22 6.80 -5.86 26.84
CA HIS A 22 5.75 -5.48 27.79
C HIS A 22 5.71 -3.98 28.02
N ASP A 23 6.74 -3.24 27.54
CA ASP A 23 6.83 -1.80 27.72
C ASP A 23 7.56 -1.13 26.56
N ALA A 24 7.27 0.15 26.29
CA ALA A 24 7.92 0.98 25.29
C ALA A 24 7.96 2.43 25.79
N LEU A 25 9.01 3.16 25.39
CA LEU A 25 9.05 4.60 25.63
C LEU A 25 7.87 5.29 24.96
N PRO A 26 7.25 6.29 25.61
CA PRO A 26 6.20 7.07 24.99
C PRO A 26 6.75 7.84 23.78
N VAL A 27 6.03 7.74 22.65
CA VAL A 27 6.41 8.40 21.40
C VAL A 27 5.46 9.54 21.11
N LEU A 28 6.01 10.68 20.73
CA LEU A 28 5.32 11.79 20.10
C LEU A 28 5.69 11.78 18.61
N ALA A 29 4.70 11.77 17.73
CA ALA A 29 4.91 11.75 16.29
C ALA A 29 4.61 13.10 15.67
N MET A 30 5.44 13.49 14.70
CA MET A 30 5.23 14.66 13.86
C MET A 30 5.56 14.23 12.42
N PRO A 31 4.58 13.74 11.66
CA PRO A 31 4.83 13.26 10.30
C PRO A 31 5.18 14.41 9.37
N THR A 32 6.13 14.15 8.48
CA THR A 32 6.59 15.10 7.46
C THR A 32 6.24 14.65 6.05
N ILE A 33 5.56 13.52 5.91
CA ILE A 33 5.06 12.97 4.65
C ILE A 33 3.76 12.21 4.92
N ALA A 34 2.79 12.34 4.03
CA ALA A 34 1.59 11.51 4.01
C ALA A 34 1.88 10.22 3.23
N SER A 35 1.88 9.07 3.91
CA SER A 35 2.13 7.74 3.35
C SER A 35 1.57 6.67 4.30
N THR A 36 2.41 6.04 5.12
CA THR A 36 2.08 4.92 6.00
C THR A 36 1.06 5.25 7.11
N GLY A 37 0.88 6.53 7.51
CA GLY A 37 0.04 6.85 8.67
C GLY A 37 0.62 6.36 10.00
N SER A 38 1.95 6.32 10.11
CA SER A 38 2.69 5.78 11.27
C SER A 38 2.39 6.51 12.59
N GLU A 39 1.82 7.69 12.51
CA GLU A 39 1.37 8.48 13.66
C GLU A 39 0.14 7.89 14.37
N MET A 40 -0.59 7.00 13.71
CA MET A 40 -1.73 6.27 14.28
C MET A 40 -1.61 4.75 14.13
N ASP A 41 -0.55 4.25 13.53
CA ASP A 41 -0.33 2.82 13.34
C ASP A 41 0.34 2.17 14.56
N LYS A 42 0.17 0.86 14.67
CA LYS A 42 0.78 0.00 15.69
C LYS A 42 1.84 -0.94 15.14
N SER A 43 2.18 -0.77 13.86
CA SER A 43 3.11 -1.63 13.16
C SER A 43 4.46 -0.94 12.98
N CYS A 44 5.51 -1.74 12.98
CA CYS A 44 6.85 -1.30 12.65
C CYS A 44 7.50 -2.34 11.74
N VAL A 45 8.10 -1.89 10.65
CA VAL A 45 8.88 -2.74 9.76
C VAL A 45 10.35 -2.37 9.88
N ILE A 46 11.19 -3.37 10.19
CA ILE A 46 12.63 -3.18 10.38
C ILE A 46 13.37 -4.06 9.37
N ALA A 47 14.34 -3.47 8.68
CA ALA A 47 15.23 -4.18 7.77
C ALA A 47 16.62 -4.35 8.39
N ASN A 48 17.15 -5.58 8.35
CA ASN A 48 18.55 -5.85 8.58
C ASN A 48 19.21 -6.05 7.20
N VAL A 49 19.94 -5.04 6.76
CA VAL A 49 20.57 -5.04 5.42
C VAL A 49 21.65 -6.09 5.32
N GLU A 50 22.44 -6.31 6.38
CA GLU A 50 23.53 -7.28 6.40
C GLU A 50 23.01 -8.74 6.25
N LYS A 51 21.87 -9.03 6.89
CA LYS A 51 21.22 -10.34 6.79
C LYS A 51 20.22 -10.48 5.65
N GLY A 52 19.91 -9.38 4.96
CA GLY A 52 18.88 -9.35 3.92
C GLY A 52 17.46 -9.66 4.43
N VAL A 53 17.20 -9.41 5.71
CA VAL A 53 15.92 -9.71 6.37
C VAL A 53 15.13 -8.42 6.57
N LYS A 54 13.86 -8.41 6.15
CA LYS A 54 12.87 -7.36 6.46
C LYS A 54 11.72 -8.02 7.23
N SER A 55 11.42 -7.52 8.42
CA SER A 55 10.39 -8.11 9.29
C SER A 55 9.52 -7.06 9.95
N GLY A 56 8.23 -7.36 10.06
CA GLY A 56 7.26 -6.51 10.75
C GLY A 56 7.01 -7.00 12.18
N ILE A 57 6.88 -6.06 13.08
CA ILE A 57 6.35 -6.28 14.43
C ILE A 57 5.11 -5.43 14.63
N ASN A 58 4.18 -5.90 15.47
CA ASN A 58 2.88 -5.29 15.61
C ASN A 58 2.42 -5.34 17.08
N GLY A 59 1.93 -4.22 17.60
CA GLY A 59 1.42 -4.16 18.97
C GLY A 59 0.96 -2.77 19.36
N ASP A 60 -0.11 -2.68 20.15
CA ASP A 60 -0.70 -1.38 20.53
C ASP A 60 0.26 -0.50 21.33
N ILE A 61 1.25 -1.09 22.00
CA ILE A 61 2.30 -0.39 22.74
C ILE A 61 3.20 0.48 21.82
N LEU A 62 3.22 0.19 20.52
CA LEU A 62 4.01 0.94 19.52
C LEU A 62 3.31 2.21 19.03
N ARG A 63 2.01 2.36 19.29
CA ARG A 63 1.30 3.56 18.86
C ARG A 63 1.88 4.80 19.54
N PRO A 64 2.08 5.88 18.78
CA PRO A 64 2.38 7.18 19.39
C PRO A 64 1.34 7.59 20.43
N ARG A 65 1.79 8.20 21.50
CA ARG A 65 0.93 8.72 22.57
C ARG A 65 0.21 10.00 22.16
N ALA A 66 0.84 10.80 21.33
CA ALA A 66 0.25 11.97 20.69
C ALA A 66 0.91 12.19 19.33
N SER A 67 0.16 12.76 18.40
CA SER A 67 0.61 13.05 17.05
C SER A 67 0.19 14.47 16.65
N PHE A 68 1.12 15.21 16.07
CA PHE A 68 0.93 16.57 15.63
C PHE A 68 0.97 16.60 14.09
N LEU A 69 -0.19 16.71 13.49
CA LEU A 69 -0.35 16.73 12.04
C LEU A 69 -0.38 18.18 11.54
N ASP A 70 0.77 18.72 11.21
CA ASP A 70 0.91 20.02 10.59
C ASP A 70 1.17 19.82 9.09
N PRO A 71 0.21 20.14 8.19
CA PRO A 71 0.37 19.99 6.76
C PRO A 71 1.55 20.75 6.17
N THR A 72 1.96 21.87 6.80
CA THR A 72 3.09 22.68 6.31
C THR A 72 4.42 21.93 6.37
N ASN A 73 4.56 20.95 7.28
CA ASN A 73 5.73 20.09 7.35
C ASN A 73 5.89 19.18 6.11
N THR A 74 4.87 19.08 5.28
CA THR A 74 4.88 18.27 4.05
C THR A 74 5.16 19.09 2.79
N PHE A 75 5.21 20.42 2.86
CA PHE A 75 5.36 21.30 1.69
C PHE A 75 6.69 21.10 0.95
N SER A 76 7.73 20.73 1.67
CA SER A 76 9.07 20.47 1.09
C SER A 76 9.21 19.06 0.47
N VAL A 77 8.19 18.21 0.59
CA VAL A 77 8.21 16.87 -0.03
C VAL A 77 8.07 17.03 -1.54
N SER A 78 9.00 16.44 -2.30
CA SER A 78 8.97 16.53 -3.75
C SER A 78 7.68 15.95 -4.35
N PRO A 79 7.24 16.43 -5.53
CA PRO A 79 6.06 15.89 -6.23
C PRO A 79 6.12 14.37 -6.39
N LYS A 80 7.27 13.81 -6.79
CA LYS A 80 7.44 12.36 -6.92
C LYS A 80 7.23 11.62 -5.59
N GLN A 81 7.78 12.11 -4.49
CA GLN A 81 7.62 11.47 -3.17
C GLN A 81 6.18 11.65 -2.66
N THR A 82 5.54 12.78 -2.96
CA THR A 82 4.12 13.00 -2.67
C THR A 82 3.24 11.99 -3.42
N ALA A 83 3.49 11.79 -4.70
CA ALA A 83 2.79 10.82 -5.54
C ALA A 83 2.96 9.39 -5.01
N CYS A 84 4.21 9.00 -4.70
CA CYS A 84 4.51 7.69 -4.13
C CYS A 84 3.83 7.47 -2.78
N GLY A 85 3.90 8.46 -1.87
CA GLY A 85 3.27 8.36 -0.55
C GLY A 85 1.75 8.29 -0.63
N GLY A 86 1.14 9.07 -1.52
CA GLY A 86 -0.30 9.03 -1.74
C GLY A 86 -0.77 7.71 -2.36
N PHE A 87 0.01 7.13 -3.26
CA PHE A 87 -0.32 5.80 -3.79
C PHE A 87 -0.16 4.70 -2.72
N ASP A 88 0.80 4.83 -1.82
CA ASP A 88 0.96 3.94 -0.66
C ASP A 88 -0.29 3.95 0.24
N ILE A 89 -0.90 5.14 0.46
CA ILE A 89 -2.20 5.23 1.16
C ILE A 89 -3.28 4.42 0.44
N MET A 90 -3.38 4.52 -0.90
CA MET A 90 -4.34 3.73 -1.68
C MET A 90 -4.06 2.23 -1.56
N ALA A 91 -2.80 1.82 -1.64
CA ALA A 91 -2.40 0.42 -1.51
C ALA A 91 -2.73 -0.16 -0.12
N HIS A 92 -2.56 0.61 0.94
CA HIS A 92 -3.01 0.23 2.28
C HIS A 92 -4.52 0.02 2.33
N LEU A 93 -5.30 0.92 1.75
CA LEU A 93 -6.75 0.80 1.69
C LEU A 93 -7.19 -0.42 0.85
N PHE A 94 -6.50 -0.74 -0.24
CA PHE A 94 -6.75 -1.96 -1.02
C PHE A 94 -6.46 -3.22 -0.21
N ASP A 95 -5.31 -3.29 0.45
CA ASP A 95 -4.91 -4.46 1.22
C ASP A 95 -5.73 -4.65 2.48
N MET A 96 -6.13 -3.55 3.11
CA MET A 96 -6.86 -3.66 4.36
C MET A 96 -8.31 -4.08 4.14
N ASN A 97 -8.99 -3.62 3.08
CA ASN A 97 -10.43 -3.78 3.07
C ASN A 97 -11.15 -3.77 1.76
N TYR A 98 -10.66 -3.10 0.76
CA TYR A 98 -11.52 -2.70 -0.35
C TYR A 98 -12.08 -3.88 -1.14
N PHE A 99 -11.32 -4.97 -1.26
CA PHE A 99 -11.72 -6.17 -1.98
C PHE A 99 -12.24 -7.30 -1.07
N VAL A 100 -12.61 -6.97 0.17
CA VAL A 100 -13.18 -7.92 1.13
C VAL A 100 -14.68 -7.67 1.30
N ASN A 101 -15.46 -8.71 1.40
CA ASN A 101 -16.90 -8.76 1.62
C ASN A 101 -17.58 -7.46 2.10
N SER A 102 -17.93 -6.59 1.18
CA SER A 102 -18.64 -5.33 1.42
C SER A 102 -19.96 -5.53 2.18
N ASP A 103 -20.65 -6.63 1.93
CA ASP A 103 -21.95 -6.93 2.53
C ASP A 103 -21.85 -7.27 4.01
N LYS A 104 -20.71 -7.82 4.43
CA LYS A 104 -20.49 -8.22 5.82
C LYS A 104 -20.08 -7.07 6.73
N TYR A 105 -19.42 -6.04 6.17
CA TYR A 105 -18.88 -4.90 6.93
C TYR A 105 -19.16 -3.57 6.21
N PRO A 106 -20.43 -3.21 6.00
CA PRO A 106 -20.79 -2.09 5.12
C PRO A 106 -20.26 -0.75 5.61
N LEU A 107 -20.17 -0.53 6.92
CA LEU A 107 -19.65 0.72 7.48
C LEU A 107 -18.18 0.92 7.13
N GLN A 108 -17.35 -0.07 7.46
CA GLN A 108 -15.91 -0.02 7.19
C GLN A 108 -15.65 0.10 5.69
N PHE A 109 -16.37 -0.69 4.90
CA PHE A 109 -16.27 -0.67 3.46
C PHE A 109 -16.55 0.72 2.88
N ASN A 110 -17.66 1.35 3.26
CA ASN A 110 -18.03 2.67 2.77
C ASN A 110 -17.03 3.75 3.20
N VAL A 111 -16.43 3.64 4.39
CA VAL A 111 -15.35 4.53 4.83
C VAL A 111 -14.11 4.35 3.95
N VAL A 112 -13.70 3.10 3.68
CA VAL A 112 -12.54 2.82 2.81
C VAL A 112 -12.76 3.35 1.40
N GLU A 113 -13.94 3.13 0.82
CA GLU A 113 -14.28 3.64 -0.52
C GLU A 113 -14.25 5.17 -0.56
N THR A 114 -14.76 5.82 0.49
CA THR A 114 -14.71 7.28 0.61
C THR A 114 -13.27 7.78 0.72
N LEU A 115 -12.42 7.12 1.49
CA LEU A 115 -11.00 7.46 1.60
C LEU A 115 -10.28 7.31 0.27
N LEU A 116 -10.48 6.19 -0.45
CA LEU A 116 -9.90 5.95 -1.78
C LEU A 116 -10.30 7.05 -2.76
N ARG A 117 -11.59 7.40 -2.83
CA ARG A 117 -12.09 8.48 -3.67
C ARG A 117 -11.51 9.84 -3.29
N THR A 118 -11.37 10.11 -2.00
CA THR A 118 -10.76 11.35 -1.51
C THR A 118 -9.29 11.43 -1.90
N VAL A 119 -8.52 10.36 -1.72
CA VAL A 119 -7.11 10.30 -2.15
C VAL A 119 -7.00 10.46 -3.66
N ARG A 120 -7.85 9.76 -4.44
CA ARG A 120 -7.91 9.89 -5.90
C ARG A 120 -8.09 11.35 -6.37
N GLN A 121 -8.89 12.12 -5.63
CA GLN A 121 -9.19 13.52 -5.97
C GLN A 121 -8.13 14.49 -5.47
N GLN A 122 -7.56 14.29 -4.30
CA GLN A 122 -6.68 15.26 -3.65
C GLN A 122 -5.20 15.04 -3.93
N LEU A 123 -4.80 13.82 -4.27
CA LEU A 123 -3.40 13.50 -4.52
C LEU A 123 -2.81 14.26 -5.73
N PRO A 124 -3.48 14.34 -6.90
CA PRO A 124 -2.98 15.15 -8.01
C PRO A 124 -2.80 16.63 -7.64
N ILE A 125 -3.72 17.18 -6.87
CA ILE A 125 -3.62 18.57 -6.39
C ILE A 125 -2.40 18.73 -5.50
N ALA A 126 -2.15 17.79 -4.58
CA ALA A 126 -0.98 17.85 -3.71
C ALA A 126 0.35 17.64 -4.48
N VAL A 127 0.32 16.95 -5.62
CA VAL A 127 1.48 16.78 -6.52
C VAL A 127 1.78 18.04 -7.30
N GLU A 128 0.75 18.65 -7.91
CA GLU A 128 0.90 19.83 -8.76
C GLU A 128 1.07 21.13 -7.96
N GLU A 129 0.45 21.21 -6.79
CA GLU A 129 0.46 22.35 -5.89
C GLU A 129 1.06 21.97 -4.52
N PRO A 130 2.40 21.86 -4.39
CA PRO A 130 3.04 21.34 -3.18
C PRO A 130 2.71 22.06 -1.87
N GLU A 131 2.33 23.35 -1.96
CA GLU A 131 1.97 24.18 -0.81
C GLU A 131 0.45 24.33 -0.64
N ASN A 132 -0.38 23.57 -1.37
CA ASN A 132 -1.83 23.58 -1.17
C ASN A 132 -2.17 22.94 0.18
N TYR A 133 -2.43 23.81 1.16
CA TYR A 133 -2.68 23.39 2.54
C TYR A 133 -3.83 22.39 2.66
N SER A 134 -4.93 22.62 1.95
CA SER A 134 -6.12 21.76 2.03
C SER A 134 -5.85 20.35 1.50
N ALA A 135 -5.18 20.26 0.35
CA ALA A 135 -4.79 18.97 -0.22
C ALA A 135 -3.81 18.21 0.70
N ARG A 136 -2.76 18.91 1.20
CA ARG A 136 -1.77 18.33 2.13
C ARG A 136 -2.41 17.87 3.44
N ALA A 137 -3.30 18.67 4.02
CA ALA A 137 -4.03 18.30 5.24
C ALA A 137 -4.91 17.08 5.02
N THR A 138 -5.61 17.04 3.89
CA THR A 138 -6.46 15.88 3.55
C THR A 138 -5.64 14.63 3.35
N MET A 139 -4.50 14.71 2.68
CA MET A 139 -3.60 13.56 2.47
C MET A 139 -3.03 13.03 3.79
N LEU A 140 -2.57 13.92 4.70
CA LEU A 140 -2.10 13.50 6.03
C LEU A 140 -3.20 12.79 6.81
N TRP A 141 -4.41 13.35 6.80
CA TRP A 141 -5.52 12.75 7.52
C TRP A 141 -5.95 11.41 6.92
N ALA A 142 -5.99 11.31 5.59
CA ALA A 142 -6.28 10.05 4.89
C ALA A 142 -5.24 8.96 5.23
N ALA A 143 -3.95 9.31 5.31
CA ALA A 143 -2.90 8.38 5.72
C ALA A 143 -3.15 7.81 7.12
N SER A 144 -3.48 8.68 8.09
CA SER A 144 -3.82 8.27 9.46
C SER A 144 -5.02 7.32 9.49
N TRP A 145 -6.05 7.57 8.69
CA TRP A 145 -7.24 6.72 8.63
C TRP A 145 -7.00 5.37 7.95
N ALA A 146 -6.11 5.31 6.97
CA ALA A 146 -5.84 4.07 6.24
C ALA A 146 -5.31 2.94 7.14
N LEU A 147 -4.55 3.26 8.19
CA LEU A 147 -3.91 2.27 9.07
C LEU A 147 -4.25 2.38 10.57
N ASN A 148 -5.22 3.21 10.96
CA ASN A 148 -5.58 3.36 12.39
C ASN A 148 -6.33 2.18 13.01
N SER A 149 -6.54 1.11 12.29
CA SER A 149 -7.30 -0.08 12.65
C SER A 149 -8.84 0.07 12.67
N PHE A 150 -9.40 1.25 12.48
CA PHE A 150 -10.86 1.40 12.37
C PHE A 150 -11.38 0.64 11.15
N CYS A 151 -10.74 0.85 10.01
CA CYS A 151 -11.11 0.20 8.75
C CYS A 151 -10.97 -1.33 8.77
N THR A 152 -10.27 -1.89 9.74
CA THR A 152 -9.98 -3.32 9.84
C THR A 152 -10.60 -4.01 11.06
N SER A 153 -11.35 -3.25 11.86
CA SER A 153 -11.98 -3.78 13.08
C SER A 153 -12.99 -4.89 12.77
N GLY A 154 -12.81 -6.02 13.44
CA GLY A 154 -13.76 -7.14 13.38
C GLY A 154 -13.44 -8.21 12.32
N TYR A 155 -12.39 -8.06 11.50
CA TYR A 155 -12.01 -9.07 10.51
C TYR A 155 -10.51 -9.14 10.21
N LYS A 156 -10.11 -10.21 9.52
CA LYS A 156 -8.72 -10.39 9.10
C LYS A 156 -8.44 -9.57 7.85
N THR A 157 -7.42 -8.73 7.94
CA THR A 157 -6.90 -7.99 6.79
C THR A 157 -6.20 -8.91 5.80
N GLN A 158 -6.22 -8.50 4.56
CA GLN A 158 -5.33 -9.02 3.53
C GLN A 158 -4.06 -8.15 3.51
N ALA A 159 -3.03 -8.58 2.86
CA ALA A 159 -1.80 -7.82 2.72
C ALA A 159 -1.05 -8.25 1.46
N GLN A 160 -1.79 -8.44 0.37
CA GLN A 160 -1.26 -9.05 -0.84
C GLN A 160 -0.38 -8.11 -1.64
N LEU A 161 -0.75 -6.84 -1.79
CA LEU A 161 0.04 -5.87 -2.54
C LEU A 161 1.37 -5.60 -1.85
N HIS A 162 1.34 -5.40 -0.52
CA HIS A 162 2.55 -5.20 0.27
C HIS A 162 3.42 -6.46 0.35
N ALA A 163 2.83 -7.65 0.30
CA ALA A 163 3.58 -8.89 0.24
C ALA A 163 4.18 -9.14 -1.16
N LEU A 164 3.45 -8.82 -2.23
CA LEU A 164 3.96 -8.85 -3.60
C LEU A 164 5.05 -7.80 -3.83
N GLU A 165 4.97 -6.65 -3.15
CA GLU A 165 5.93 -5.57 -3.30
C GLU A 165 7.28 -5.95 -2.65
N GLN A 166 8.16 -6.56 -3.44
CA GLN A 166 9.52 -6.92 -3.06
C GLN A 166 10.58 -6.09 -3.80
N PHE A 167 10.15 -5.18 -4.68
CA PHE A 167 11.04 -4.38 -5.52
C PHE A 167 11.79 -3.32 -4.72
N SER A 168 11.12 -2.67 -3.76
CA SER A 168 11.72 -1.62 -2.94
C SER A 168 12.96 -2.10 -2.19
N SER A 169 12.86 -3.26 -1.54
CA SER A 169 13.96 -3.85 -0.77
C SER A 169 15.06 -4.48 -1.64
N THR A 170 14.78 -4.76 -2.92
CA THR A 170 15.69 -5.50 -3.80
C THR A 170 16.43 -4.60 -4.78
N TYR A 171 15.79 -3.49 -5.19
CA TYR A 171 16.32 -2.57 -6.19
C TYR A 171 16.44 -1.13 -5.66
N ASP A 172 16.35 -0.93 -4.35
CA ASP A 172 16.39 0.40 -3.72
C ASP A 172 15.37 1.38 -4.33
N MET A 173 14.18 0.86 -4.64
CA MET A 173 13.08 1.61 -5.22
C MET A 173 12.20 2.22 -4.13
N THR A 174 11.65 3.41 -4.34
CA THR A 174 10.63 3.98 -3.45
C THR A 174 9.43 3.02 -3.32
N HIS A 175 9.04 2.68 -2.11
CA HIS A 175 8.00 1.68 -1.81
C HIS A 175 6.68 1.97 -2.52
N GLY A 176 6.16 3.20 -2.40
CA GLY A 176 4.91 3.59 -3.08
C GLY A 176 4.99 3.55 -4.61
N LEU A 177 6.18 3.77 -5.21
CA LEU A 177 6.38 3.58 -6.65
C LEU A 177 6.25 2.11 -7.04
N ALA A 178 6.88 1.23 -6.27
CA ALA A 178 6.78 -0.21 -6.51
C ALA A 178 5.33 -0.70 -6.42
N LEU A 179 4.57 -0.20 -5.44
CA LEU A 179 3.13 -0.46 -5.32
C LEU A 179 2.34 0.09 -6.52
N ALA A 180 2.67 1.30 -7.00
CA ALA A 180 2.00 1.89 -8.17
C ALA A 180 2.21 1.06 -9.44
N ILE A 181 3.40 0.52 -9.65
CA ILE A 181 3.70 -0.34 -10.80
C ILE A 181 2.95 -1.67 -10.71
N ILE A 182 2.95 -2.32 -9.53
CA ILE A 182 2.44 -3.69 -9.41
C ILE A 182 0.91 -3.76 -9.32
N THR A 183 0.24 -2.76 -8.74
CA THR A 183 -1.21 -2.81 -8.45
C THR A 183 -2.07 -3.04 -9.70
N PRO A 184 -1.96 -2.26 -10.80
CA PRO A 184 -2.79 -2.50 -11.97
C PRO A 184 -2.45 -3.83 -12.68
N LYS A 185 -1.21 -4.30 -12.59
CA LYS A 185 -0.80 -5.60 -13.16
C LYS A 185 -1.39 -6.76 -12.37
N TRP A 186 -1.37 -6.66 -11.04
CA TRP A 186 -2.03 -7.59 -10.15
C TRP A 186 -3.55 -7.65 -10.40
N MET A 187 -4.23 -6.50 -10.54
CA MET A 187 -5.66 -6.46 -10.86
C MET A 187 -5.95 -7.13 -12.22
N THR A 188 -5.17 -6.80 -13.25
CA THR A 188 -5.29 -7.40 -14.57
C THR A 188 -5.08 -8.92 -14.53
N TYR A 189 -4.04 -9.36 -13.80
CA TYR A 189 -3.77 -10.79 -13.64
C TYR A 189 -4.92 -11.53 -12.98
N LEU A 190 -5.45 -10.99 -11.88
CA LEU A 190 -6.58 -11.60 -11.18
C LEU A 190 -7.84 -11.65 -12.04
N LEU A 191 -8.16 -10.57 -12.76
CA LEU A 191 -9.33 -10.51 -13.63
C LEU A 191 -9.28 -11.56 -14.74
N ASN A 192 -8.09 -11.82 -15.27
CA ASN A 192 -7.88 -12.85 -16.30
C ASN A 192 -7.90 -14.27 -15.73
N LYS A 193 -7.57 -14.45 -14.45
CA LYS A 193 -7.50 -15.76 -13.79
C LYS A 193 -8.83 -16.18 -13.19
N ASP A 194 -9.60 -15.23 -12.68
CA ASP A 194 -10.84 -15.46 -11.93
C ASP A 194 -11.85 -14.34 -12.22
N GLU A 195 -12.75 -14.58 -13.15
CA GLU A 195 -13.78 -13.60 -13.55
C GLU A 195 -14.70 -13.19 -12.40
N THR A 196 -14.77 -13.95 -11.31
CA THR A 196 -15.61 -13.59 -10.14
C THR A 196 -15.16 -12.33 -9.43
N VAL A 197 -13.95 -11.83 -9.70
CA VAL A 197 -13.47 -10.54 -9.17
C VAL A 197 -13.99 -9.33 -9.96
N ALA A 198 -14.63 -9.55 -11.10
CA ALA A 198 -15.05 -8.47 -12.00
C ALA A 198 -15.96 -7.45 -11.30
N GLY A 199 -16.92 -7.90 -10.49
CA GLY A 199 -17.83 -7.01 -9.76
C GLY A 199 -17.09 -6.09 -8.76
N ASP A 200 -16.08 -6.60 -8.06
CA ASP A 200 -15.29 -5.82 -7.12
C ASP A 200 -14.45 -4.76 -7.86
N PHE A 201 -13.86 -5.12 -9.00
CA PHE A 201 -13.06 -4.20 -9.81
C PHE A 201 -13.92 -3.22 -10.60
N ALA A 202 -15.12 -3.64 -11.05
CA ALA A 202 -16.11 -2.74 -11.64
C ALA A 202 -16.53 -1.66 -10.66
N ARG A 203 -16.85 -2.05 -9.43
CA ARG A 203 -17.18 -1.11 -8.36
C ARG A 203 -16.06 -0.11 -8.08
N PHE A 204 -14.82 -0.57 -8.06
CA PHE A 204 -13.65 0.32 -7.95
C PHE A 204 -13.61 1.31 -9.11
N GLY A 205 -13.79 0.86 -10.35
CA GLY A 205 -13.82 1.71 -11.52
C GLY A 205 -14.89 2.79 -11.43
N LEU A 206 -16.11 2.38 -11.11
CA LEU A 206 -17.27 3.29 -11.05
C LEU A 206 -17.17 4.28 -9.86
N ASN A 207 -16.91 3.77 -8.66
CA ASN A 207 -17.07 4.55 -7.43
C ASN A 207 -15.80 5.31 -7.01
N VAL A 208 -14.61 4.81 -7.35
CA VAL A 208 -13.33 5.42 -6.98
C VAL A 208 -12.71 6.15 -8.16
N MET A 209 -12.59 5.48 -9.31
CA MET A 209 -11.98 6.08 -10.49
C MET A 209 -12.93 7.00 -11.25
N GLY A 210 -14.25 6.84 -11.07
CA GLY A 210 -15.28 7.70 -11.68
C GLY A 210 -15.47 7.43 -13.17
N ILE A 211 -15.22 6.22 -13.64
CA ILE A 211 -15.47 5.85 -15.03
C ILE A 211 -16.95 5.91 -15.37
N GLN A 212 -17.28 6.06 -16.63
CA GLN A 212 -18.64 5.87 -17.13
C GLN A 212 -19.00 4.38 -17.14
N ASP A 213 -20.23 4.05 -16.78
CA ASP A 213 -20.71 2.67 -16.81
C ASP A 213 -20.70 2.12 -18.24
N GLN A 214 -20.02 1.01 -18.43
CA GLN A 214 -19.88 0.30 -19.71
C GLN A 214 -20.95 -0.78 -19.93
N GLY A 215 -21.87 -0.96 -18.98
CA GLY A 215 -23.02 -1.85 -19.06
C GLY A 215 -22.84 -3.24 -18.49
N ASP A 216 -21.60 -3.67 -18.19
CA ASP A 216 -21.33 -4.95 -17.52
C ASP A 216 -20.07 -4.87 -16.64
N ASP A 217 -19.97 -5.75 -15.65
CA ASP A 217 -18.90 -5.76 -14.66
C ASP A 217 -17.52 -6.00 -15.26
N MET A 218 -17.40 -6.86 -16.28
CA MET A 218 -16.12 -7.15 -16.91
C MET A 218 -15.58 -5.94 -17.68
N ALA A 219 -16.44 -5.25 -18.41
CA ALA A 219 -16.09 -4.02 -19.12
C ALA A 219 -15.75 -2.90 -18.14
N ASN A 220 -16.54 -2.71 -17.08
CA ASN A 220 -16.30 -1.76 -16.02
C ASN A 220 -14.98 -2.04 -15.27
N ALA A 221 -14.67 -3.30 -14.97
CA ALA A 221 -13.43 -3.71 -14.33
C ALA A 221 -12.21 -3.34 -15.19
N LYS A 222 -12.26 -3.66 -16.48
CA LYS A 222 -11.18 -3.31 -17.42
C LYS A 222 -10.99 -1.81 -17.56
N ALA A 223 -12.08 -1.05 -17.72
CA ALA A 223 -12.04 0.41 -17.77
C ALA A 223 -11.52 1.03 -16.47
N GLY A 224 -11.89 0.47 -15.31
CA GLY A 224 -11.40 0.91 -14.00
C GLY A 224 -9.89 0.68 -13.83
N ILE A 225 -9.36 -0.46 -14.29
CA ILE A 225 -7.92 -0.77 -14.27
C ILE A 225 -7.16 0.19 -15.21
N GLU A 226 -7.68 0.43 -16.40
CA GLU A 226 -7.11 1.40 -17.34
C GLU A 226 -7.09 2.81 -16.75
N ALA A 227 -8.20 3.24 -16.13
CA ALA A 227 -8.27 4.53 -15.47
C ALA A 227 -7.23 4.66 -14.32
N LEU A 228 -6.98 3.58 -13.57
CA LEU A 228 -5.92 3.55 -12.57
C LEU A 228 -4.52 3.68 -13.19
N GLN A 229 -4.26 3.02 -14.31
CA GLN A 229 -2.98 3.16 -15.04
C GLN A 229 -2.77 4.59 -15.54
N ASN A 230 -3.80 5.20 -16.12
CA ASN A 230 -3.75 6.58 -16.58
C ASN A 230 -3.56 7.56 -15.42
N PHE A 231 -4.22 7.33 -14.28
CA PHE A 231 -4.01 8.11 -13.06
C PHE A 231 -2.54 8.09 -12.62
N ILE A 232 -1.93 6.90 -12.55
CA ILE A 232 -0.53 6.75 -12.15
C ILE A 232 0.42 7.47 -13.13
N LYS A 233 0.17 7.31 -14.42
CA LYS A 233 1.04 7.84 -15.47
C LYS A 233 0.86 9.33 -15.69
N ASP A 234 -0.39 9.75 -15.91
CA ASP A 234 -0.70 11.08 -16.46
C ASP A 234 -0.96 12.13 -15.37
N GLU A 235 -1.49 11.72 -14.20
CA GLU A 235 -1.80 12.64 -13.11
C GLU A 235 -0.76 12.57 -11.97
N LEU A 236 -0.14 11.42 -11.73
CA LEU A 236 0.91 11.29 -10.72
C LEU A 236 2.33 11.35 -11.31
N HIS A 237 2.47 11.31 -12.62
CA HIS A 237 3.74 11.35 -13.36
C HIS A 237 4.73 10.28 -12.90
N LEU A 238 4.22 9.09 -12.54
CA LEU A 238 5.04 7.97 -12.11
C LEU A 238 5.30 6.99 -13.25
N PRO A 239 6.48 6.34 -13.28
CA PRO A 239 6.71 5.18 -14.13
C PRO A 239 5.66 4.09 -13.90
N THR A 240 5.28 3.40 -14.97
CA THR A 240 4.27 2.33 -14.96
C THR A 240 4.84 0.96 -15.20
N THR A 241 6.14 0.87 -15.49
CA THR A 241 6.87 -0.38 -15.68
C THR A 241 8.23 -0.36 -15.00
N LEU A 242 8.76 -1.54 -14.72
CA LEU A 242 10.12 -1.73 -14.20
C LEU A 242 11.17 -1.47 -15.27
N SER A 243 10.84 -1.71 -16.55
CA SER A 243 11.73 -1.44 -17.68
C SER A 243 12.08 0.04 -17.80
N GLU A 244 11.15 0.96 -17.49
CA GLU A 244 11.43 2.40 -17.44
C GLU A 244 12.51 2.76 -16.38
N MET A 245 12.76 1.85 -15.44
CA MET A 245 13.78 1.99 -14.41
C MET A 245 15.01 1.10 -14.65
N ASN A 246 15.14 0.52 -15.84
CA ASN A 246 16.21 -0.42 -16.22
C ASN A 246 16.29 -1.66 -15.31
N ILE A 247 15.17 -2.11 -14.77
CA ILE A 247 15.07 -3.33 -13.96
C ILE A 247 14.64 -4.47 -14.87
N THR A 248 15.33 -5.60 -14.75
CA THR A 248 15.10 -6.84 -15.50
C THR A 248 14.55 -7.94 -14.60
N ASP A 249 14.25 -9.11 -15.16
CA ASP A 249 13.68 -10.27 -14.46
C ASP A 249 14.69 -11.13 -13.68
N GLU A 250 15.98 -10.79 -13.70
CA GLU A 250 17.06 -11.62 -13.12
C GLU A 250 16.81 -12.08 -11.68
N LYS A 251 16.08 -11.29 -10.88
CA LYS A 251 15.82 -11.59 -9.48
C LYS A 251 14.38 -12.09 -9.20
N PHE A 252 13.52 -12.17 -10.20
CA PHE A 252 12.09 -12.45 -10.00
C PHE A 252 11.82 -13.81 -9.36
N ASP A 253 12.63 -14.84 -9.66
CA ASP A 253 12.52 -16.14 -8.99
C ASP A 253 12.80 -16.08 -7.48
N LYS A 254 13.68 -15.19 -7.05
CA LYS A 254 13.91 -14.95 -5.63
C LYS A 254 12.79 -14.12 -5.01
N LEU A 255 12.24 -13.15 -5.75
CA LEU A 255 11.18 -12.27 -5.27
C LEU A 255 9.87 -13.03 -5.06
N LYS A 256 9.49 -13.96 -5.93
CA LYS A 256 8.27 -14.78 -5.75
C LYS A 256 8.32 -15.62 -4.47
N VAL A 257 9.49 -16.16 -4.13
CA VAL A 257 9.67 -16.91 -2.88
C VAL A 257 9.57 -15.98 -1.66
N LYS A 258 10.16 -14.77 -1.74
CA LYS A 258 10.06 -13.76 -0.69
C LYS A 258 8.61 -13.30 -0.47
N ALA A 259 7.87 -13.02 -1.53
CA ALA A 259 6.47 -12.61 -1.46
C ALA A 259 5.60 -13.63 -0.73
N CYS A 260 5.87 -14.91 -0.98
CA CYS A 260 5.17 -16.02 -0.32
C CYS A 260 5.79 -16.43 1.03
N TYR A 261 6.75 -15.67 1.57
CA TYR A 261 7.43 -15.99 2.84
C TYR A 261 8.01 -17.41 2.86
N GLY A 262 8.50 -17.91 1.73
CA GLY A 262 9.00 -19.27 1.58
C GLY A 262 7.93 -20.37 1.52
N GLN A 263 6.64 -20.01 1.51
CA GLN A 263 5.51 -20.93 1.34
C GLN A 263 5.15 -21.10 -0.14
N ASP A 264 4.35 -22.09 -0.48
CA ASP A 264 3.93 -22.37 -1.85
C ASP A 264 3.00 -21.28 -2.43
N SER A 265 2.34 -20.52 -1.56
CA SER A 265 1.40 -19.48 -1.95
C SER A 265 1.47 -18.25 -1.05
N LEU A 266 0.97 -17.13 -1.58
CA LEU A 266 0.87 -15.86 -0.89
C LEU A 266 -0.14 -15.95 0.26
N PRO A 267 0.29 -15.74 1.52
CA PRO A 267 -0.63 -15.79 2.65
C PRO A 267 -1.54 -14.55 2.66
N ARG A 268 -2.77 -14.73 3.14
CA ARG A 268 -3.78 -13.66 3.27
C ARG A 268 -4.06 -12.89 1.97
N ALA A 269 -4.04 -13.58 0.84
CA ALA A 269 -4.40 -12.99 -0.43
C ALA A 269 -5.93 -12.87 -0.59
N TYR A 270 -6.36 -11.85 -1.34
CA TYR A 270 -7.76 -11.67 -1.76
C TYR A 270 -8.25 -12.87 -2.59
N ARG A 271 -7.38 -13.37 -3.47
CA ARG A 271 -7.53 -14.66 -4.16
C ARG A 271 -6.25 -15.46 -4.00
N PRO A 272 -6.31 -16.78 -3.94
CA PRO A 272 -5.10 -17.60 -3.83
C PRO A 272 -4.13 -17.33 -4.99
N LEU A 273 -2.89 -17.03 -4.64
CA LEU A 273 -1.79 -16.81 -5.59
C LEU A 273 -0.62 -17.72 -5.23
N SER A 274 -0.24 -18.60 -6.14
CA SER A 274 0.97 -19.41 -6.02
C SER A 274 2.23 -18.57 -6.26
N GLN A 275 3.41 -19.13 -5.99
CA GLN A 275 4.67 -18.49 -6.36
C GLN A 275 4.75 -18.23 -7.87
N GLU A 276 4.20 -19.13 -8.70
CA GLU A 276 4.19 -18.94 -10.16
C GLU A 276 3.24 -17.79 -10.58
N ASP A 277 2.10 -17.64 -9.90
CA ASP A 277 1.24 -16.47 -10.11
C ASP A 277 1.97 -15.16 -9.79
N CYS A 278 2.71 -15.13 -8.67
CA CYS A 278 3.52 -13.97 -8.30
C CYS A 278 4.58 -13.65 -9.37
N LEU A 279 5.25 -14.69 -9.91
CA LEU A 279 6.23 -14.54 -11.00
C LEU A 279 5.58 -13.95 -12.26
N ASN A 280 4.40 -14.44 -12.63
CA ASN A 280 3.67 -13.94 -13.80
C ASN A 280 3.26 -12.47 -13.62
N ILE A 281 2.80 -12.08 -12.43
CA ILE A 281 2.52 -10.67 -12.11
C ILE A 281 3.78 -9.82 -12.25
N TYR A 282 4.93 -10.28 -11.74
CA TYR A 282 6.20 -9.55 -11.87
C TYR A 282 6.64 -9.38 -13.33
N LYS A 283 6.48 -10.41 -14.17
CA LYS A 283 6.76 -10.31 -15.62
C LYS A 283 5.85 -9.29 -16.31
N MET A 284 4.61 -9.13 -15.87
CA MET A 284 3.72 -8.10 -16.40
C MET A 284 4.16 -6.68 -15.99
N CYS A 285 5.02 -6.54 -14.99
CA CYS A 285 5.55 -5.24 -14.56
C CYS A 285 6.71 -4.75 -15.45
N LEU A 286 7.28 -5.58 -16.32
CA LEU A 286 8.29 -5.19 -17.30
C LEU A 286 7.67 -4.44 -18.47
#